data_1c977f5a900f9a0b71c0b49ef881df76
#
_entry.id   1c977f5a900f9a0b71c0b49ef881df76
#
_cell.length_a   1.000
_cell.length_b   1.000
_cell.length_c   1.000
_cell.angle_alpha   90.00
_cell.angle_beta   90.00
_cell.angle_gamma   90.00
#
_symmetry.space_group_name_H-M   'P 1'
#
loop_
_entity.id
_entity.type
_entity.pdbx_description
1 polymer ?
#
loop_
_entity_poly.entity_id
_entity_poly.type
_entity_poly.pdbx_seq_one_letter_code
_entity_poly.pdbx_strand_id
1 'polypeptide(L)'
;MPHLQFDVNIKLDNKKRKIFLDFIRTQFSKIMRTGEEHIAISLREFPKNSLSLGRADSEDYVCFMNLDVREGRSMQQKRDLVKKYMEGVRRILGIDLSNQYITYTSHQGNDFNLYEKSLKEWSDNDNPIT
;
A
#
# COMPACT_ATOMS: atom_id res chain seq x y z
N MET A 1 -5.55 -8.46 -6.99
CA MET A 1 -4.17 -8.20 -7.40
C MET A 1 -3.84 -6.74 -7.29
N PRO A 2 -3.39 -6.26 -6.19
CA PRO A 2 -3.04 -4.85 -6.07
C PRO A 2 -1.55 -4.60 -6.30
N HIS A 3 -1.22 -3.37 -6.63
CA HIS A 3 0.16 -2.90 -6.56
C HIS A 3 0.18 -1.73 -5.58
N LEU A 4 0.84 -1.91 -4.45
CA LEU A 4 0.85 -0.97 -3.35
C LEU A 4 2.21 -0.29 -3.33
N GLN A 5 2.23 1.02 -3.51
CA GLN A 5 3.48 1.78 -3.66
C GLN A 5 3.66 2.73 -2.50
N PHE A 6 4.84 2.71 -1.92
CA PHE A 6 5.17 3.53 -0.75
C PHE A 6 6.45 4.30 -1.03
N ASP A 7 6.38 5.61 -0.91
CA ASP A 7 7.53 6.50 -1.06
C ASP A 7 7.83 7.11 0.30
N VAL A 8 9.06 6.95 0.77
CA VAL A 8 9.49 7.51 2.05
C VAL A 8 10.80 8.26 1.89
N ASN A 9 11.04 9.23 2.75
CA ASN A 9 12.30 9.96 2.76
C ASN A 9 13.14 9.64 4.01
N ILE A 10 12.91 8.45 4.57
CA ILE A 10 13.70 7.94 5.68
C ILE A 10 14.46 6.72 5.21
N LYS A 11 15.66 6.53 5.75
CA LYS A 11 16.48 5.39 5.38
C LYS A 11 16.16 4.22 6.30
N LEU A 12 15.97 3.04 5.71
CA LEU A 12 15.56 1.86 6.46
C LEU A 12 16.62 0.76 6.36
N ASP A 13 16.75 -0.04 7.40
CA ASP A 13 17.57 -1.23 7.33
C ASP A 13 16.73 -2.41 6.79
N ASN A 14 17.38 -3.51 6.45
CA ASN A 14 16.70 -4.67 5.87
C ASN A 14 15.67 -5.28 6.79
N LYS A 15 15.94 -5.29 8.08
CA LYS A 15 15.01 -5.85 9.06
C LYS A 15 13.70 -5.06 9.09
N LYS A 16 13.83 -3.74 9.11
CA LYS A 16 12.66 -2.86 9.15
C LYS A 16 11.86 -2.94 7.85
N ARG A 17 12.54 -3.03 6.71
CA ARG A 17 11.87 -3.21 5.41
C ARG A 17 11.05 -4.49 5.41
N LYS A 18 11.62 -5.59 5.90
CA LYS A 18 10.91 -6.86 5.93
C LYS A 18 9.69 -6.80 6.83
N ILE A 19 9.83 -6.23 8.01
CA ILE A 19 8.70 -6.07 8.93
C ILE A 19 7.59 -5.26 8.29
N PHE A 20 7.97 -4.16 7.63
CA PHE A 20 7.00 -3.29 6.98
C PHE A 20 6.28 -3.99 5.83
N LEU A 21 7.02 -4.64 4.94
CA LEU A 21 6.42 -5.34 3.80
C LEU A 21 5.47 -6.46 4.25
N ASP A 22 5.85 -7.22 5.28
CA ASP A 22 4.99 -8.26 5.83
C ASP A 22 3.71 -7.66 6.43
N PHE A 23 3.84 -6.55 7.13
CA PHE A 23 2.69 -5.86 7.71
C PHE A 23 1.73 -5.39 6.61
N ILE A 24 2.24 -4.74 5.58
CA ILE A 24 1.42 -4.23 4.48
C ILE A 24 0.66 -5.35 3.79
N ARG A 25 1.35 -6.45 3.50
CA ARG A 25 0.75 -7.62 2.83
C ARG A 25 -0.35 -8.24 3.67
N THR A 26 -0.04 -8.47 4.93
CA THR A 26 -0.98 -9.12 5.84
C THR A 26 -2.23 -8.29 6.05
N GLN A 27 -2.09 -6.99 6.24
CA GLN A 27 -3.25 -6.14 6.48
C GLN A 27 -4.12 -5.99 5.23
N PHE A 28 -3.50 -5.91 4.05
CA PHE A 28 -4.28 -5.86 2.82
C PHE A 28 -5.11 -7.13 2.66
N SER A 29 -4.48 -8.27 2.85
CA SER A 29 -5.16 -9.57 2.75
C SER A 29 -6.35 -9.66 3.69
N LYS A 30 -6.19 -9.22 4.93
CA LYS A 30 -7.26 -9.29 5.93
C LYS A 30 -8.41 -8.34 5.61
N ILE A 31 -8.11 -7.10 5.33
CA ILE A 31 -9.14 -6.07 5.16
C ILE A 31 -9.86 -6.22 3.83
N MET A 32 -9.13 -6.54 2.78
CA MET A 32 -9.70 -6.67 1.44
C MET A 32 -10.15 -8.09 1.12
N ARG A 33 -9.94 -9.02 2.03
CA ARG A 33 -10.35 -10.43 1.89
C ARG A 33 -9.80 -11.04 0.62
N THR A 34 -8.49 -11.02 0.50
CA THR A 34 -7.79 -11.54 -0.67
C THR A 34 -6.61 -12.37 -0.23
N GLY A 35 -6.15 -13.27 -1.08
CA GLY A 35 -4.94 -14.02 -0.81
C GLY A 35 -3.71 -13.12 -0.91
N GLU A 36 -2.58 -13.59 -0.40
CA GLU A 36 -1.35 -12.80 -0.38
C GLU A 36 -0.46 -12.97 -1.59
N GLU A 37 -0.67 -14.05 -2.37
CA GLU A 37 0.24 -14.42 -3.43
C GLU A 37 0.50 -13.38 -4.47
N HIS A 38 -0.47 -12.59 -4.81
CA HIS A 38 -0.34 -11.64 -5.92
C HIS A 38 -0.32 -10.19 -5.47
N ILE A 39 -0.10 -9.95 -4.19
CA ILE A 39 0.02 -8.59 -3.68
C ILE A 39 1.44 -8.09 -3.97
N ALA A 40 1.55 -7.10 -4.85
CA ALA A 40 2.83 -6.51 -5.19
C ALA A 40 3.03 -5.24 -4.36
N ILE A 41 4.21 -5.08 -3.78
CA ILE A 41 4.52 -3.93 -2.94
C ILE A 41 5.85 -3.35 -3.40
N SER A 42 5.86 -2.03 -3.61
CA SER A 42 7.10 -1.29 -3.86
C SER A 42 7.34 -0.35 -2.71
N LEU A 43 8.55 -0.38 -2.17
CA LEU A 43 8.96 0.55 -1.12
C LEU A 43 10.18 1.30 -1.64
N ARG A 44 10.01 2.59 -1.88
CA ARG A 44 11.06 3.42 -2.47
C ARG A 44 11.54 4.42 -1.43
N GLU A 45 12.87 4.48 -1.27
CA GLU A 45 13.51 5.39 -0.33
C GLU A 45 14.13 6.53 -1.12
N PHE A 46 13.80 7.73 -0.75
CA PHE A 46 14.29 8.95 -1.42
C PHE A 46 15.16 9.75 -0.46
N PRO A 47 16.06 10.58 -0.99
CA PRO A 47 16.76 11.54 -0.14
C PRO A 47 15.76 12.42 0.59
N LYS A 48 16.11 12.85 1.79
CA LYS A 48 15.19 13.56 2.67
C LYS A 48 14.51 14.75 2.02
N ASN A 49 15.22 15.48 1.19
CA ASN A 49 14.68 16.69 0.57
C ASN A 49 13.97 16.45 -0.75
N SER A 50 13.78 15.19 -1.15
CA SER A 50 13.15 14.86 -2.43
C SER A 50 11.64 14.71 -2.34
N LEU A 51 11.09 14.59 -1.14
CA LEU A 51 9.65 14.48 -0.93
C LEU A 51 9.17 15.65 -0.11
N SER A 52 8.03 16.20 -0.47
CA SER A 52 7.47 17.36 0.22
C SER A 52 5.97 17.18 0.41
N LEU A 53 5.50 17.38 1.63
CA LEU A 53 4.08 17.44 1.93
C LEU A 53 3.80 18.84 2.49
N GLY A 54 2.84 19.53 1.90
CA GLY A 54 2.62 20.95 2.22
C GLY A 54 2.49 21.30 3.68
N ARG A 55 1.88 20.41 4.47
CA ARG A 55 1.69 20.68 5.89
C ARG A 55 2.80 20.16 6.79
N ALA A 56 3.79 19.48 6.23
CA ALA A 56 4.91 18.96 7.00
C ALA A 56 6.07 19.97 6.98
N ASP A 57 6.84 20.01 8.07
CA ASP A 57 8.03 20.84 8.10
C ASP A 57 9.12 20.22 7.24
N SER A 58 10.03 21.04 6.72
CA SER A 58 11.08 20.58 5.83
C SER A 58 12.01 19.55 6.45
N GLU A 59 12.07 19.50 7.77
CA GLU A 59 12.92 18.54 8.48
C GLU A 59 12.19 17.25 8.84
N ASP A 60 10.89 17.18 8.57
CA ASP A 60 10.12 15.99 8.93
C ASP A 60 10.22 14.91 7.90
N TYR A 61 10.06 13.68 8.34
CA TYR A 61 9.91 12.55 7.44
C TYR A 61 8.46 12.46 6.98
N VAL A 62 8.27 12.01 5.73
CA VAL A 62 6.94 11.87 5.14
C VAL A 62 6.81 10.52 4.47
N CYS A 63 5.58 10.08 4.25
CA CYS A 63 5.28 8.85 3.53
C CYS A 63 4.11 9.09 2.59
N PHE A 64 4.32 8.81 1.31
CA PHE A 64 3.27 8.88 0.31
C PHE A 64 2.94 7.46 -0.13
N MET A 65 1.66 7.15 -0.20
CA MET A 65 1.20 5.82 -0.55
C MET A 65 0.22 5.92 -1.72
N ASN A 66 0.48 5.16 -2.77
CA ASN A 66 -0.46 5.03 -3.88
C ASN A 66 -0.87 3.57 -3.99
N LEU A 67 -2.16 3.31 -3.85
CA LEU A 67 -2.69 1.96 -3.82
C LEU A 67 -3.50 1.72 -5.08
N ASP A 68 -2.93 0.94 -6.00
CA ASP A 68 -3.63 0.52 -7.21
C ASP A 68 -4.40 -0.75 -6.89
N VAL A 69 -5.73 -0.65 -6.92
CA VAL A 69 -6.59 -1.75 -6.49
C VAL A 69 -7.67 -2.01 -7.53
N ARG A 70 -8.19 -3.23 -7.51
CA ARG A 70 -9.32 -3.59 -8.37
C ARG A 70 -10.58 -2.91 -7.86
N GLU A 71 -11.44 -2.51 -8.79
CA GLU A 71 -12.75 -1.97 -8.45
C GLU A 71 -13.56 -2.96 -7.62
N GLY A 72 -14.51 -2.44 -6.88
CA GLY A 72 -15.41 -3.28 -6.09
C GLY A 72 -15.14 -3.27 -4.59
N ARG A 73 -14.08 -2.61 -4.15
CA ARG A 73 -13.84 -2.49 -2.71
C ARG A 73 -14.78 -1.45 -2.13
N SER A 74 -15.33 -1.72 -0.93
CA SER A 74 -16.25 -0.79 -0.29
C SER A 74 -15.48 0.42 0.24
N MET A 75 -16.20 1.52 0.45
CA MET A 75 -15.60 2.71 1.08
C MET A 75 -15.10 2.39 2.47
N GLN A 76 -15.82 1.52 3.20
CA GLN A 76 -15.40 1.14 4.54
C GLN A 76 -14.08 0.37 4.53
N GLN A 77 -13.94 -0.59 3.59
CA GLN A 77 -12.68 -1.32 3.45
C GLN A 77 -11.52 -0.38 3.14
N LYS A 78 -11.76 0.55 2.23
CA LYS A 78 -10.72 1.52 1.86
C LYS A 78 -10.34 2.41 3.05
N ARG A 79 -11.32 2.85 3.83
CA ARG A 79 -11.05 3.69 4.98
C ARG A 79 -10.35 2.93 6.10
N ASP A 80 -10.74 1.69 6.33
CA ASP A 80 -10.11 0.84 7.34
C ASP A 80 -8.64 0.60 7.00
N LEU A 81 -8.36 0.36 5.72
CA LEU A 81 -6.98 0.14 5.29
C LEU A 81 -6.14 1.41 5.45
N VAL A 82 -6.69 2.59 5.11
CA VAL A 82 -6.00 3.85 5.31
C VAL A 82 -5.56 4.01 6.76
N LYS A 83 -6.47 3.81 7.68
CA LYS A 83 -6.16 3.95 9.11
C LYS A 83 -5.13 2.94 9.56
N LYS A 84 -5.29 1.69 9.14
CA LYS A 84 -4.37 0.64 9.54
C LYS A 84 -2.96 0.91 9.01
N TYR A 85 -2.88 1.32 7.75
CA TYR A 85 -1.58 1.60 7.13
C TYR A 85 -0.91 2.81 7.77
N MET A 86 -1.64 3.88 8.01
CA MET A 86 -1.04 5.07 8.62
C MET A 86 -0.55 4.78 10.03
N GLU A 87 -1.32 4.03 10.82
CA GLU A 87 -0.90 3.62 12.16
C GLU A 87 0.35 2.75 12.11
N GLY A 88 0.40 1.83 11.15
CA GLY A 88 1.55 0.97 10.96
C GLY A 88 2.79 1.72 10.51
N VAL A 89 2.64 2.67 9.61
CA VAL A 89 3.75 3.51 9.16
C VAL A 89 4.31 4.29 10.35
N ARG A 90 3.44 4.85 11.19
CA ARG A 90 3.92 5.54 12.40
C ARG A 90 4.65 4.58 13.34
N ARG A 91 4.08 3.43 13.58
CA ARG A 91 4.65 2.46 14.53
C ARG A 91 5.96 1.86 14.04
N ILE A 92 6.01 1.48 12.78
CA ILE A 92 7.16 0.77 12.22
C ILE A 92 8.23 1.73 11.71
N LEU A 93 7.83 2.80 11.03
CA LEU A 93 8.78 3.71 10.40
C LEU A 93 9.00 5.01 11.18
N GLY A 94 8.16 5.28 12.17
CA GLY A 94 8.33 6.49 12.97
C GLY A 94 7.89 7.77 12.29
N ILE A 95 7.03 7.70 11.29
CA ILE A 95 6.54 8.87 10.57
C ILE A 95 5.19 9.28 11.13
N ASP A 96 5.05 10.53 11.53
CA ASP A 96 3.82 11.03 12.16
C ASP A 96 2.61 10.86 11.26
N LEU A 97 1.46 10.60 11.85
CA LEU A 97 0.20 10.45 11.11
C LEU A 97 -0.10 11.65 10.22
N SER A 98 0.22 12.86 10.70
CA SER A 98 -0.03 14.08 9.94
C SER A 98 0.87 14.25 8.73
N ASN A 99 1.92 13.43 8.62
CA ASN A 99 2.90 13.52 7.54
C ASN A 99 2.77 12.38 6.55
N GLN A 100 1.60 11.79 6.46
CA GLN A 100 1.33 10.68 5.56
C GLN A 100 0.16 11.00 4.65
N TYR A 101 0.23 10.48 3.42
CA TYR A 101 -0.80 10.73 2.41
C TYR A 101 -1.06 9.43 1.64
N ILE A 102 -2.32 9.09 1.45
CA ILE A 102 -2.71 7.89 0.68
C ILE A 102 -3.68 8.29 -0.41
N THR A 103 -3.44 7.79 -1.62
CA THR A 103 -4.41 7.86 -2.70
C THR A 103 -4.69 6.45 -3.20
N TYR A 104 -5.91 6.22 -3.64
CA TYR A 104 -6.29 5.00 -4.32
C TYR A 104 -6.44 5.28 -5.80
N THR A 105 -6.00 4.33 -6.62
CA THR A 105 -6.31 4.32 -8.04
C THR A 105 -7.03 3.01 -8.31
N SER A 106 -8.29 3.09 -8.73
CA SER A 106 -9.10 1.90 -8.97
C SER A 106 -9.04 1.51 -10.43
N HIS A 107 -8.94 0.22 -10.70
CA HIS A 107 -8.82 -0.32 -12.05
C HIS A 107 -9.80 -1.46 -12.24
N GLN A 108 -10.19 -1.68 -13.51
CA GLN A 108 -10.93 -2.87 -13.85
C GLN A 108 -10.04 -4.10 -13.69
N GLY A 109 -10.66 -5.26 -13.47
CA GLY A 109 -9.89 -6.48 -13.26
C GLY A 109 -8.91 -6.80 -14.37
N ASN A 110 -9.28 -6.53 -15.62
CA ASN A 110 -8.41 -6.85 -16.76
C ASN A 110 -7.22 -5.91 -16.92
N ASP A 111 -7.10 -4.90 -16.08
CA ASP A 111 -5.90 -4.06 -16.06
C ASP A 111 -4.77 -4.71 -15.26
N PHE A 112 -5.07 -5.74 -14.47
CA PHE A 112 -4.08 -6.44 -13.69
C PHE A 112 -3.68 -7.72 -14.40
N ASN A 113 -2.40 -7.90 -14.64
CA ASN A 113 -1.91 -9.01 -15.45
C ASN A 113 -0.74 -9.72 -14.82
N LEU A 114 -0.82 -11.05 -14.83
CA LEU A 114 0.33 -11.92 -14.67
C LEU A 114 0.66 -12.43 -16.08
N TYR A 115 1.76 -13.15 -16.22
CA TYR A 115 2.11 -13.70 -17.53
C TYR A 115 1.02 -14.63 -18.05
N GLU A 116 0.50 -15.47 -17.16
CA GLU A 116 -0.44 -16.54 -17.54
C GLU A 116 -1.88 -16.07 -17.71
N LYS A 117 -2.29 -14.96 -17.10
CA LYS A 117 -3.67 -14.47 -17.21
C LYS A 117 -3.85 -13.06 -16.66
N SER A 118 -4.96 -12.43 -17.07
CA SER A 118 -5.40 -11.18 -16.44
C SER A 118 -6.39 -11.49 -15.32
N LEU A 119 -6.64 -10.53 -14.46
CA LEU A 119 -7.57 -10.71 -13.36
C LEU A 119 -9.00 -10.90 -13.84
N LYS A 120 -9.32 -10.42 -15.03
CA LYS A 120 -10.63 -10.62 -15.64
C LYS A 120 -10.97 -12.10 -15.81
N GLU A 121 -9.97 -12.93 -16.00
CA GLU A 121 -10.17 -14.36 -16.24
C GLU A 121 -10.35 -15.16 -14.95
N TRP A 122 -10.25 -14.52 -13.80
CA TRP A 122 -10.43 -15.18 -12.52
C TRP A 122 -11.90 -15.25 -12.18
N SER A 123 -12.33 -16.37 -11.65
CA SER A 123 -13.71 -16.55 -11.25
C SER A 123 -13.95 -15.88 -9.89
N ASP A 124 -15.22 -15.74 -9.52
CA ASP A 124 -15.57 -15.23 -8.19
C ASP A 124 -15.02 -16.11 -7.09
N ASN A 125 -14.81 -17.38 -7.39
CA ASN A 125 -14.21 -18.29 -6.41
C ASN A 125 -12.72 -18.07 -6.23
N ASP A 126 -12.08 -17.53 -7.25
CA ASP A 126 -10.67 -17.24 -7.17
C ASP A 126 -10.45 -16.04 -6.33
N ASN A 127 -11.47 -15.37 -6.08
CA ASN A 127 -11.37 -14.21 -5.61
C ASN A 127 -11.41 -14.29 -4.24
N PRO A 128 -11.84 -14.61 -3.50
CA PRO A 128 -11.78 -13.61 -2.66
C PRO A 128 -10.45 -13.22 -2.71
N ILE A 129 -9.93 -13.73 -3.39
CA ILE A 129 -8.81 -13.39 -3.61
C ILE A 129 -8.74 -12.30 -4.37
N THR A 130 -9.27 -11.72 -4.88
CA THR A 130 -9.02 -10.65 -5.61
C THR A 130 -9.23 -9.62 -5.61
#